data_f30a45c269781bd0184731ec7a83dca5
#
_entry.id   f30a45c269781bd0184731ec7a83dca5
#
_cell.length_a   1.000
_cell.length_b   1.000
_cell.length_c   1.000
_cell.angle_alpha   90.00
_cell.angle_beta   90.00
_cell.angle_gamma   90.00
#
_symmetry.space_group_name_H-M   'P 1'
#
loop_
_entity.id
_entity.type
_entity.pdbx_description
1 polymer ?
#
loop_
_entity_poly.entity_id
_entity_poly.type
_entity_poly.pdbx_seq_one_letter_code
_entity_poly.pdbx_strand_id
1 'polypeptide(L)'
;MTTQTNASAELSHEIGARGRFVLRLPSGEVRIVGTDTTVARVRERHGRSLADRFEIGLENGSLELVARKRFGITLAIDHHQWGAGASDLDVEVPAGASVMVDTASGDVETRGLVGPQRFRTASGDLALQATAGDLEIDAVSGDVRIDASGILDLRGRTISGDLRVRAPRLSRFEMATTSGDMQLDAQLSGKGPFSIKTISGDVTLVARGDLQVEAQTITGDLVSEVNHRRESLPGRKLLVIGRSGPVLAFKSVSGDLQIVEAREQQVTEMKDSDFPGRPGGSEPTPESPAADPGQTERLEILRALERGEIDVNAATERLAALEEG
;
A
#
# COMPACT_ATOMS: atom_id res chain seq x y z
N MET A 1 20.38 0.45 33.03
CA MET A 1 19.54 1.66 33.18
C MET A 1 18.12 1.23 33.15
N THR A 2 17.40 1.45 34.22
CA THR A 2 16.07 0.89 34.47
C THR A 2 15.03 1.73 33.72
N THR A 3 14.40 1.14 32.73
CA THR A 3 13.31 1.77 31.97
C THR A 3 12.08 1.84 32.86
N GLN A 4 11.70 3.04 33.30
CA GLN A 4 10.42 3.24 33.98
C GLN A 4 9.29 3.00 33.01
N THR A 5 8.55 1.92 33.19
CA THR A 5 7.26 1.68 32.56
C THR A 5 6.23 2.55 33.28
N ASN A 6 6.20 3.83 32.97
CA ASN A 6 5.10 4.70 33.36
C ASN A 6 3.93 4.44 32.43
N ALA A 7 2.69 4.54 32.95
CA ALA A 7 1.45 4.57 32.21
C ALA A 7 1.41 5.83 31.32
N SER A 8 2.31 5.89 30.36
CA SER A 8 2.60 7.06 29.52
C SER A 8 1.99 6.86 28.13
N ALA A 9 1.46 7.93 27.59
CA ALA A 9 1.05 8.01 26.19
C ALA A 9 2.25 8.09 25.23
N GLU A 10 3.47 8.17 25.79
CA GLU A 10 4.71 8.27 25.03
C GLU A 10 5.72 7.23 25.50
N LEU A 11 6.43 6.64 24.55
CA LEU A 11 7.49 5.65 24.76
C LEU A 11 8.70 6.02 23.90
N SER A 12 9.88 5.92 24.46
CA SER A 12 11.14 6.08 23.74
C SER A 12 12.05 4.90 24.01
N HIS A 13 12.66 4.35 22.96
CA HIS A 13 13.60 3.24 23.07
C HIS A 13 14.73 3.38 22.05
N GLU A 14 15.95 3.13 22.45
CA GLU A 14 17.10 3.16 21.55
C GLU A 14 17.17 1.86 20.74
N ILE A 15 17.03 1.98 19.43
CA ILE A 15 17.09 0.85 18.50
C ILE A 15 18.31 0.89 17.58
N GLY A 16 19.09 1.96 17.63
CA GLY A 16 20.23 2.17 16.73
C GLY A 16 19.81 2.60 15.32
N ALA A 17 20.74 3.07 14.51
CA ALA A 17 20.46 3.65 13.18
C ALA A 17 19.83 2.65 12.18
N ARG A 18 20.00 1.35 12.37
CA ARG A 18 19.45 0.26 11.55
C ARG A 18 18.64 -0.74 12.38
N GLY A 19 18.08 -0.29 13.48
CA GLY A 19 17.25 -1.10 14.35
C GLY A 19 15.94 -1.54 13.70
N ARG A 20 15.14 -2.25 14.46
CA ARG A 20 13.87 -2.79 13.99
C ARG A 20 12.72 -2.17 14.75
N PHE A 21 11.73 -1.69 14.01
CA PHE A 21 10.45 -1.22 14.54
C PHE A 21 9.31 -2.07 13.98
N VAL A 22 8.49 -2.63 14.86
CA VAL A 22 7.32 -3.45 14.50
C VAL A 22 6.09 -2.89 15.18
N LEU A 23 5.05 -2.65 14.39
CA LEU A 23 3.76 -2.18 14.87
C LEU A 23 2.64 -3.08 14.32
N ARG A 24 1.82 -3.62 15.21
CA ARG A 24 0.62 -4.38 14.84
C ARG A 24 -0.58 -3.81 15.56
N LEU A 25 -1.56 -3.31 14.79
CA LEU A 25 -2.76 -2.69 15.34
C LEU A 25 -4.00 -3.04 14.50
N PRO A 26 -5.18 -3.14 15.14
CA PRO A 26 -6.41 -3.42 14.39
C PRO A 26 -6.88 -2.23 13.58
N SER A 27 -6.77 -1.00 14.12
CA SER A 27 -7.27 0.21 13.46
C SER A 27 -6.68 1.47 14.06
N GLY A 28 -6.78 2.57 13.34
CA GLY A 28 -6.31 3.89 13.72
C GLY A 28 -5.39 4.49 12.65
N GLU A 29 -5.07 5.75 12.80
CA GLU A 29 -4.16 6.47 11.92
C GLU A 29 -2.73 6.39 12.45
N VAL A 30 -1.79 5.97 11.63
CA VAL A 30 -0.38 5.86 12.00
C VAL A 30 0.47 6.78 11.13
N ARG A 31 1.19 7.69 11.76
CA ARG A 31 2.19 8.54 11.09
C ARG A 31 3.59 8.16 11.53
N ILE A 32 4.45 7.81 10.58
CA ILE A 32 5.83 7.41 10.86
C ILE A 32 6.78 8.35 10.14
N VAL A 33 7.69 8.95 10.91
CA VAL A 33 8.71 9.85 10.37
C VAL A 33 10.09 9.27 10.60
N GLY A 34 10.86 9.16 9.51
CA GLY A 34 12.29 8.83 9.57
C GLY A 34 13.11 10.02 10.05
N THR A 35 13.95 9.80 11.02
CA THR A 35 14.80 10.82 11.65
C THR A 35 16.27 10.41 11.63
N ASP A 36 17.18 11.36 11.90
CA ASP A 36 18.61 11.09 11.99
C ASP A 36 19.05 10.60 13.40
N THR A 37 18.08 10.29 14.27
CA THR A 37 18.33 9.78 15.61
C THR A 37 18.54 8.26 15.61
N THR A 38 18.99 7.71 16.73
CA THR A 38 19.08 6.26 16.96
C THR A 38 17.92 5.72 17.82
N VAL A 39 17.01 6.61 18.20
CA VAL A 39 15.91 6.34 19.14
C VAL A 39 14.59 6.26 18.38
N ALA A 40 13.82 5.23 18.63
CA ALA A 40 12.41 5.16 18.24
C ALA A 40 11.55 5.81 19.33
N ARG A 41 10.60 6.66 18.92
CA ARG A 41 9.61 7.29 19.78
C ARG A 41 8.22 6.99 19.26
N VAL A 42 7.32 6.66 20.15
CA VAL A 42 5.92 6.39 19.86
C VAL A 42 5.07 7.21 20.79
N ARG A 43 4.15 7.99 20.24
CA ARG A 43 3.19 8.80 21.01
C ARG A 43 1.76 8.49 20.55
N GLU A 44 0.90 8.21 21.51
CA GLU A 44 -0.53 8.09 21.28
C GLU A 44 -1.17 9.49 21.34
N ARG A 45 -1.88 9.89 20.26
CA ARG A 45 -2.33 11.28 20.08
C ARG A 45 -3.40 11.73 21.07
N HIS A 46 -4.19 10.81 21.60
CA HIS A 46 -5.27 11.11 22.53
C HIS A 46 -4.86 10.98 24.00
N GLY A 47 -3.56 10.82 24.26
CA GLY A 47 -3.03 10.73 25.63
C GLY A 47 -3.32 9.41 26.36
N ARG A 48 -3.77 8.39 25.63
CA ARG A 48 -4.07 7.07 26.21
C ARG A 48 -2.78 6.30 26.45
N SER A 49 -2.74 5.52 27.53
CA SER A 49 -1.58 4.71 27.89
C SER A 49 -1.26 3.68 26.81
N LEU A 50 -0.03 3.68 26.30
CA LEU A 50 0.45 2.68 25.36
C LEU A 50 0.49 1.29 25.99
N ALA A 51 0.89 1.17 27.26
CA ALA A 51 0.99 -0.10 27.96
C ALA A 51 -0.37 -0.78 28.18
N ASP A 52 -1.47 -0.02 28.25
CA ASP A 52 -2.82 -0.56 28.37
C ASP A 52 -3.36 -1.11 27.05
N ARG A 53 -2.83 -0.59 25.93
CA ARG A 53 -3.31 -0.91 24.59
C ARG A 53 -2.43 -1.89 23.86
N PHE A 54 -1.12 -1.87 24.12
CA PHE A 54 -0.13 -2.68 23.44
C PHE A 54 0.64 -3.58 24.39
N GLU A 55 1.02 -4.73 23.91
CA GLU A 55 2.15 -5.48 24.43
C GLU A 55 3.40 -4.85 23.82
N ILE A 56 4.31 -4.43 24.70
CA ILE A 56 5.51 -3.69 24.30
C ILE A 56 6.71 -4.61 24.49
N GLY A 57 7.35 -4.96 23.40
CA GLY A 57 8.63 -5.69 23.37
C GLY A 57 9.80 -4.71 23.21
N LEU A 58 10.70 -4.71 24.18
CA LEU A 58 11.92 -3.91 24.16
C LEU A 58 13.12 -4.86 24.16
N GLU A 59 13.79 -4.94 23.04
CA GLU A 59 15.03 -5.70 22.88
C GLU A 59 16.15 -4.78 22.41
N ASN A 60 17.39 -5.22 22.55
CA ASN A 60 18.52 -4.46 22.02
C ASN A 60 18.37 -4.30 20.50
N GLY A 61 18.19 -3.05 20.05
CA GLY A 61 18.03 -2.72 18.64
C GLY A 61 16.61 -2.97 18.08
N SER A 62 15.61 -3.25 18.93
CA SER A 62 14.24 -3.51 18.46
C SER A 62 13.20 -2.92 19.39
N LEU A 63 12.14 -2.35 18.80
CA LEU A 63 10.93 -1.91 19.47
C LEU A 63 9.73 -2.55 18.79
N GLU A 64 8.94 -3.32 19.53
CA GLU A 64 7.72 -3.95 19.03
C GLU A 64 6.50 -3.52 19.85
N LEU A 65 5.44 -3.10 19.17
CA LEU A 65 4.13 -2.80 19.73
C LEU A 65 3.07 -3.69 19.07
N VAL A 66 2.45 -4.56 19.84
CA VAL A 66 1.37 -5.44 19.38
C VAL A 66 0.11 -5.09 20.15
N ALA A 67 -0.95 -4.70 19.44
CA ALA A 67 -2.21 -4.36 20.10
C ALA A 67 -2.75 -5.54 20.91
N ARG A 68 -3.13 -5.29 22.16
CA ARG A 68 -3.69 -6.29 23.07
C ARG A 68 -5.05 -6.73 22.57
N LYS A 69 -5.24 -8.03 22.42
CA LYS A 69 -6.57 -8.61 22.21
C LYS A 69 -7.35 -8.47 23.53
N ARG A 70 -8.37 -7.64 23.58
CA ARG A 70 -9.31 -7.67 24.69
C ARG A 70 -10.18 -8.90 24.55
N PHE A 71 -9.83 -9.98 25.23
CA PHE A 71 -10.75 -11.08 25.53
C PHE A 71 -11.75 -10.58 26.55
N GLY A 72 -12.86 -10.04 26.12
CA GLY A 72 -14.05 -9.82 26.92
C GLY A 72 -15.12 -10.80 26.48
N ILE A 73 -15.26 -11.93 27.18
CA ILE A 73 -16.52 -12.69 27.15
C ILE A 73 -17.52 -11.79 27.84
N THR A 74 -18.23 -10.99 27.10
CA THR A 74 -19.44 -10.33 27.60
C THR A 74 -20.56 -10.79 26.70
N LEU A 75 -21.30 -11.77 27.18
CA LEU A 75 -22.66 -12.04 26.75
C LEU A 75 -23.53 -10.82 27.13
N ALA A 76 -23.47 -9.78 26.36
CA ALA A 76 -24.36 -8.65 26.42
C ALA A 76 -24.63 -8.16 25.01
N ILE A 77 -25.85 -8.35 24.60
CA ILE A 77 -26.51 -7.79 23.44
C ILE A 77 -26.49 -6.26 23.61
N ASP A 78 -25.41 -5.61 23.18
CA ASP A 78 -25.40 -4.17 23.05
C ASP A 78 -24.54 -3.77 21.85
N HIS A 79 -25.22 -3.34 20.80
CA HIS A 79 -24.67 -3.06 19.47
C HIS A 79 -23.77 -1.81 19.38
N HIS A 80 -23.31 -1.23 20.49
CA HIS A 80 -22.59 0.04 20.49
C HIS A 80 -21.17 0.03 21.07
N GLN A 81 -20.52 -1.11 21.25
CA GLN A 81 -19.14 -1.16 21.77
C GLN A 81 -18.12 -1.82 20.84
N TRP A 82 -18.18 -1.56 19.55
CA TRP A 82 -17.06 -1.83 18.65
C TRP A 82 -15.98 -0.71 18.70
N GLY A 83 -16.03 0.14 19.69
CA GLY A 83 -15.14 1.28 19.89
C GLY A 83 -13.82 0.99 20.63
N ALA A 84 -13.46 -0.26 20.85
CA ALA A 84 -12.24 -0.58 21.62
C ALA A 84 -11.09 -0.90 20.68
N GLY A 85 -10.53 0.09 19.97
CA GLY A 85 -9.40 -0.32 19.21
C GLY A 85 -8.62 0.71 18.43
N ALA A 86 -9.23 1.74 17.92
CA ALA A 86 -8.47 2.71 17.13
C ALA A 86 -7.39 3.39 17.97
N SER A 87 -6.15 3.31 17.52
CA SER A 87 -5.01 3.97 18.15
C SER A 87 -4.33 4.85 17.12
N ASP A 88 -4.43 6.16 17.34
CA ASP A 88 -3.77 7.12 16.49
C ASP A 88 -2.37 7.40 17.04
N LEU A 89 -1.38 7.04 16.25
CA LEU A 89 0.01 7.03 16.67
C LEU A 89 0.87 7.97 15.83
N ASP A 90 1.65 8.79 16.51
CA ASP A 90 2.80 9.46 15.92
C ASP A 90 4.07 8.69 16.30
N VAL A 91 4.84 8.31 15.30
CA VAL A 91 6.03 7.48 15.45
C VAL A 91 7.22 8.17 14.80
N GLU A 92 8.30 8.28 15.54
CA GLU A 92 9.61 8.68 15.00
C GLU A 92 10.53 7.46 15.06
N VAL A 93 11.22 7.16 13.98
CA VAL A 93 12.20 6.07 13.92
C VAL A 93 13.45 6.54 13.20
N PRO A 94 14.62 5.93 13.43
CA PRO A 94 15.78 6.17 12.58
C PRO A 94 15.44 5.92 11.12
N ALA A 95 15.79 6.82 10.22
CA ALA A 95 15.45 6.71 8.79
C ALA A 95 15.92 5.39 8.15
N GLY A 96 17.04 4.84 8.62
CA GLY A 96 17.59 3.56 8.17
C GLY A 96 17.06 2.32 8.89
N ALA A 97 16.12 2.47 9.82
CA ALA A 97 15.55 1.34 10.55
C ALA A 97 14.69 0.44 9.64
N SER A 98 14.63 -0.84 9.99
CA SER A 98 13.66 -1.76 9.40
C SER A 98 12.29 -1.52 10.02
N VAL A 99 11.30 -1.11 9.22
CA VAL A 99 9.95 -0.79 9.67
C VAL A 99 8.96 -1.83 9.17
N MET A 100 8.19 -2.42 10.07
CA MET A 100 7.09 -3.33 9.74
C MET A 100 5.81 -2.84 10.40
N VAL A 101 4.76 -2.66 9.59
CA VAL A 101 3.42 -2.27 10.06
C VAL A 101 2.40 -3.25 9.52
N ASP A 102 1.67 -3.89 10.44
CA ASP A 102 0.53 -4.75 10.12
C ASP A 102 -0.73 -4.09 10.69
N THR A 103 -1.70 -3.73 9.85
CA THR A 103 -2.98 -3.16 10.27
C THR A 103 -4.16 -3.89 9.64
N ALA A 104 -5.29 -3.96 10.32
CA ALA A 104 -6.50 -4.49 9.70
C ALA A 104 -7.30 -3.39 8.99
N SER A 105 -7.54 -2.25 9.66
CA SER A 105 -8.23 -1.13 9.04
C SER A 105 -7.68 0.19 9.59
N GLY A 106 -6.57 0.65 9.07
CA GLY A 106 -5.93 1.88 9.54
C GLY A 106 -5.11 2.49 8.43
N ASP A 107 -5.16 3.79 8.35
CA ASP A 107 -4.37 4.53 7.39
C ASP A 107 -2.94 4.69 7.89
N VAL A 108 -1.98 4.50 7.01
CA VAL A 108 -0.57 4.62 7.33
C VAL A 108 0.07 5.68 6.46
N GLU A 109 0.58 6.70 7.10
CA GLU A 109 1.40 7.73 6.46
C GLU A 109 2.84 7.60 6.91
N THR A 110 3.77 7.54 5.95
CA THR A 110 5.21 7.53 6.28
C THR A 110 5.96 8.62 5.55
N ARG A 111 7.04 9.09 6.14
CA ARG A 111 7.92 10.09 5.53
C ARG A 111 9.38 9.83 5.86
N GLY A 112 10.24 9.83 4.83
CA GLY A 112 11.70 9.84 5.00
C GLY A 112 12.31 8.52 5.46
N LEU A 113 11.68 7.39 5.17
CA LEU A 113 12.22 6.07 5.46
C LEU A 113 13.10 5.57 4.31
N VAL A 114 14.30 5.11 4.63
CA VAL A 114 15.27 4.60 3.64
C VAL A 114 15.77 3.18 3.96
N GLY A 115 15.42 2.64 5.13
CA GLY A 115 15.66 1.25 5.50
C GLY A 115 14.65 0.28 4.87
N PRO A 116 14.75 -1.04 5.15
CA PRO A 116 13.75 -2.00 4.71
C PRO A 116 12.37 -1.72 5.31
N GLN A 117 11.34 -1.73 4.47
CA GLN A 117 9.97 -1.38 4.87
C GLN A 117 9.02 -2.47 4.43
N ARG A 118 8.09 -2.82 5.33
CA ARG A 118 7.01 -3.75 5.02
C ARG A 118 5.69 -3.27 5.61
N PHE A 119 4.70 -3.10 4.74
CA PHE A 119 3.36 -2.69 5.12
C PHE A 119 2.35 -3.76 4.72
N ARG A 120 1.49 -4.11 5.66
CA ARG A 120 0.36 -5.00 5.42
C ARG A 120 -0.91 -4.36 5.92
N THR A 121 -1.92 -4.30 5.07
CA THR A 121 -3.24 -3.80 5.43
C THR A 121 -4.34 -4.67 4.85
N ALA A 122 -5.40 -4.90 5.60
CA ALA A 122 -6.60 -5.48 5.01
C ALA A 122 -7.49 -4.38 4.41
N SER A 123 -7.58 -3.23 5.08
CA SER A 123 -8.37 -2.10 4.59
C SER A 123 -7.78 -0.81 5.18
N GLY A 124 -7.50 0.16 4.36
CA GLY A 124 -6.88 1.41 4.76
C GLY A 124 -5.83 1.87 3.76
N ASP A 125 -5.66 3.14 3.67
CA ASP A 125 -4.79 3.76 2.68
C ASP A 125 -3.34 3.81 3.16
N LEU A 126 -2.42 3.65 2.22
CA LEU A 126 -0.99 3.76 2.45
C LEU A 126 -0.43 4.96 1.69
N ALA A 127 0.11 5.94 2.41
CA ALA A 127 0.78 7.11 1.84
C ALA A 127 2.26 7.14 2.25
N LEU A 128 3.16 6.77 1.33
CA LEU A 128 4.58 6.63 1.59
C LEU A 128 5.35 7.74 0.87
N GLN A 129 5.85 8.72 1.63
CA GLN A 129 6.51 9.91 1.10
C GLN A 129 8.02 9.89 1.38
N ALA A 130 8.79 10.40 0.44
CA ALA A 130 10.25 10.50 0.53
C ALA A 130 10.91 9.16 0.92
N THR A 131 10.35 8.05 0.41
CA THR A 131 10.84 6.69 0.70
C THR A 131 11.97 6.29 -0.25
N ALA A 132 12.81 5.34 0.18
CA ALA A 132 13.84 4.70 -0.64
C ALA A 132 14.18 3.32 -0.08
N GLY A 133 14.99 2.54 -0.82
CA GLY A 133 15.43 1.21 -0.38
C GLY A 133 14.43 0.10 -0.70
N ASP A 134 14.37 -0.91 0.15
CA ASP A 134 13.51 -2.08 -0.05
C ASP A 134 12.10 -1.82 0.52
N LEU A 135 11.07 -1.97 -0.31
CA LEU A 135 9.69 -1.77 0.07
C LEU A 135 8.83 -2.96 -0.34
N GLU A 136 8.17 -3.56 0.64
CA GLU A 136 7.20 -4.64 0.44
C GLU A 136 5.82 -4.19 0.92
N ILE A 137 4.79 -4.40 0.07
CA ILE A 137 3.40 -4.03 0.35
C ILE A 137 2.48 -5.21 0.08
N ASP A 138 1.68 -5.56 1.08
CA ASP A 138 0.59 -6.53 0.97
C ASP A 138 -0.72 -5.83 1.40
N ALA A 139 -1.58 -5.47 0.45
CA ALA A 139 -2.88 -4.83 0.71
C ALA A 139 -4.02 -5.71 0.20
N VAL A 140 -5.15 -5.68 0.89
CA VAL A 140 -6.37 -6.31 0.36
C VAL A 140 -7.24 -5.25 -0.29
N SER A 141 -7.55 -4.16 0.41
CA SER A 141 -8.26 -3.03 -0.16
C SER A 141 -7.71 -1.71 0.41
N GLY A 142 -7.90 -0.63 -0.32
CA GLY A 142 -7.36 0.69 0.00
C GLY A 142 -6.32 1.15 -1.02
N ASP A 143 -6.19 2.42 -1.14
CA ASP A 143 -5.29 3.03 -2.12
C ASP A 143 -3.85 3.09 -1.61
N VAL A 144 -2.91 2.87 -2.51
CA VAL A 144 -1.48 2.95 -2.20
C VAL A 144 -0.84 4.06 -3.01
N ARG A 145 -0.28 5.04 -2.31
CA ARG A 145 0.49 6.13 -2.92
C ARG A 145 1.92 6.11 -2.44
N ILE A 146 2.86 6.05 -3.38
CA ILE A 146 4.29 5.99 -3.12
C ILE A 146 4.96 7.14 -3.87
N ASP A 147 5.58 8.05 -3.14
CA ASP A 147 6.45 9.10 -3.65
C ASP A 147 7.88 8.87 -3.13
N ALA A 148 8.73 8.26 -3.94
CA ALA A 148 10.09 7.94 -3.55
C ALA A 148 11.05 9.11 -3.77
N SER A 149 12.02 9.26 -2.87
CA SER A 149 13.08 10.26 -2.99
C SER A 149 14.40 9.70 -3.56
N GLY A 150 14.51 8.39 -3.66
CA GLY A 150 15.72 7.71 -4.10
C GLY A 150 15.45 6.45 -4.92
N ILE A 151 16.44 5.56 -4.98
CA ILE A 151 16.29 4.26 -5.63
C ILE A 151 15.37 3.40 -4.77
N LEU A 152 14.37 2.79 -5.42
CA LEU A 152 13.40 1.93 -4.76
C LEU A 152 13.44 0.52 -5.37
N ASP A 153 13.42 -0.50 -4.52
CA ASP A 153 13.15 -1.90 -4.83
C ASP A 153 11.76 -2.20 -4.30
N LEU A 154 10.76 -2.27 -5.19
CA LEU A 154 9.35 -2.39 -4.81
C LEU A 154 8.78 -3.76 -5.17
N ARG A 155 8.21 -4.41 -4.19
CA ARG A 155 7.38 -5.61 -4.36
C ARG A 155 6.06 -5.41 -3.66
N GLY A 156 4.98 -5.80 -4.32
CA GLY A 156 3.69 -5.69 -3.68
C GLY A 156 2.60 -6.53 -4.30
N ARG A 157 1.56 -6.69 -3.53
CA ARG A 157 0.30 -7.30 -3.94
C ARG A 157 -0.84 -6.49 -3.38
N THR A 158 -1.86 -6.28 -4.19
CA THR A 158 -3.15 -5.76 -3.75
C THR A 158 -4.27 -6.60 -4.37
N ILE A 159 -5.41 -6.66 -3.73
CA ILE A 159 -6.57 -7.32 -4.35
C ILE A 159 -7.41 -6.24 -5.03
N SER A 160 -7.68 -5.13 -4.33
CA SER A 160 -8.45 -4.03 -4.86
C SER A 160 -7.95 -2.69 -4.32
N GLY A 161 -8.15 -1.62 -5.07
CA GLY A 161 -7.64 -0.29 -4.78
C GLY A 161 -6.56 0.17 -5.76
N ASP A 162 -6.44 1.46 -5.89
CA ASP A 162 -5.53 2.05 -6.85
C ASP A 162 -4.10 2.13 -6.33
N LEU A 163 -3.15 1.89 -7.24
CA LEU A 163 -1.74 2.04 -6.93
C LEU A 163 -1.13 3.19 -7.72
N ARG A 164 -0.56 4.15 -7.03
CA ARG A 164 0.21 5.22 -7.66
C ARG A 164 1.64 5.22 -7.15
N VAL A 165 2.58 5.01 -8.07
CA VAL A 165 4.02 4.98 -7.78
C VAL A 165 4.71 6.08 -8.56
N ARG A 166 5.38 6.96 -7.84
CA ARG A 166 6.29 7.94 -8.40
C ARG A 166 7.66 7.76 -7.79
N ALA A 167 8.68 7.50 -8.62
CA ALA A 167 10.04 7.28 -8.16
C ALA A 167 11.07 7.82 -9.17
N PRO A 168 12.16 8.42 -8.72
CA PRO A 168 13.25 8.78 -9.62
C PRO A 168 13.80 7.55 -10.35
N ARG A 169 13.91 6.42 -9.63
CA ARG A 169 14.46 5.17 -10.16
C ARG A 169 13.95 3.95 -9.44
N LEU A 170 13.58 2.92 -10.21
CA LEU A 170 13.26 1.59 -9.70
C LEU A 170 14.36 0.61 -10.09
N SER A 171 14.96 -0.07 -9.10
CA SER A 171 15.94 -1.15 -9.30
C SER A 171 15.28 -2.50 -9.50
N ARG A 172 14.10 -2.68 -8.92
CA ARG A 172 13.17 -3.79 -9.07
C ARG A 172 11.75 -3.29 -8.95
N PHE A 173 10.85 -3.91 -9.68
CA PHE A 173 9.44 -3.61 -9.57
C PHE A 173 8.61 -4.86 -9.87
N GLU A 174 7.97 -5.40 -8.85
CA GLU A 174 7.12 -6.57 -8.97
C GLU A 174 5.78 -6.27 -8.29
N MET A 175 4.74 -6.03 -9.10
CA MET A 175 3.40 -5.75 -8.60
C MET A 175 2.38 -6.73 -9.16
N ALA A 176 1.48 -7.19 -8.29
CA ALA A 176 0.33 -7.98 -8.66
C ALA A 176 -0.94 -7.37 -8.07
N THR A 177 -1.96 -7.18 -8.90
CA THR A 177 -3.30 -6.73 -8.47
C THR A 177 -4.37 -7.65 -9.06
N THR A 178 -5.51 -7.72 -8.41
CA THR A 178 -6.68 -8.37 -9.01
C THR A 178 -7.54 -7.32 -9.72
N SER A 179 -7.85 -6.21 -9.05
CA SER A 179 -8.58 -5.10 -9.65
C SER A 179 -8.09 -3.77 -9.08
N GLY A 180 -8.31 -2.68 -9.82
CA GLY A 180 -7.83 -1.35 -9.50
C GLY A 180 -6.75 -0.87 -10.47
N ASP A 181 -6.68 0.41 -10.64
CA ASP A 181 -5.80 1.03 -11.61
C ASP A 181 -4.40 1.24 -11.07
N MET A 182 -3.42 1.15 -11.96
CA MET A 182 -2.02 1.37 -11.60
C MET A 182 -1.42 2.51 -12.40
N GLN A 183 -0.84 3.47 -11.72
CA GLN A 183 -0.03 4.51 -12.34
C GLN A 183 1.43 4.39 -11.91
N LEU A 184 2.31 4.19 -12.89
CA LEU A 184 3.75 4.08 -12.67
C LEU A 184 4.49 5.21 -13.38
N ASP A 185 5.12 6.09 -12.61
CA ASP A 185 5.96 7.18 -13.08
C ASP A 185 7.37 7.02 -12.53
N ALA A 186 8.22 6.27 -13.23
CA ALA A 186 9.58 6.00 -12.77
C ALA A 186 10.51 5.60 -13.89
N GLN A 187 11.81 5.88 -13.74
CA GLN A 187 12.83 5.30 -14.57
C GLN A 187 13.14 3.88 -14.08
N LEU A 188 12.97 2.89 -14.95
CA LEU A 188 13.42 1.53 -14.67
C LEU A 188 14.92 1.42 -14.92
N SER A 189 15.66 0.87 -13.98
CA SER A 189 17.11 0.72 -14.12
C SER A 189 17.63 -0.41 -13.23
N GLY A 190 18.62 -1.13 -13.70
CA GLY A 190 19.18 -2.27 -12.98
C GLY A 190 18.83 -3.60 -13.63
N LYS A 191 18.95 -4.67 -12.84
CA LYS A 191 18.76 -6.04 -13.36
C LYS A 191 17.32 -6.53 -13.28
N GLY A 192 16.42 -5.74 -12.65
CA GLY A 192 15.04 -6.16 -12.39
C GLY A 192 14.94 -7.29 -11.36
N PRO A 193 13.89 -8.10 -11.40
CA PRO A 193 12.81 -8.12 -12.39
C PRO A 193 11.89 -6.88 -12.36
N PHE A 194 11.27 -6.60 -13.51
CA PHE A 194 10.21 -5.62 -13.64
C PHE A 194 8.98 -6.32 -14.17
N SER A 195 7.93 -6.40 -13.37
CA SER A 195 6.71 -7.10 -13.75
C SER A 195 5.46 -6.48 -13.15
N ILE A 196 4.41 -6.44 -13.95
CA ILE A 196 3.05 -6.08 -13.57
C ILE A 196 2.15 -7.25 -13.94
N LYS A 197 1.34 -7.68 -12.99
CA LYS A 197 0.32 -8.70 -13.19
C LYS A 197 -1.01 -8.14 -12.70
N THR A 198 -2.02 -8.12 -13.56
CA THR A 198 -3.38 -7.73 -13.19
C THR A 198 -4.39 -8.73 -13.75
N ILE A 199 -5.53 -8.84 -13.12
CA ILE A 199 -6.67 -9.54 -13.72
C ILE A 199 -7.54 -8.52 -14.44
N SER A 200 -7.91 -7.44 -13.75
CA SER A 200 -8.73 -6.36 -14.27
C SER A 200 -8.23 -5.03 -13.72
N GLY A 201 -8.23 -4.00 -14.49
CA GLY A 201 -7.73 -2.68 -14.15
C GLY A 201 -6.66 -2.19 -15.10
N ASP A 202 -6.65 -0.91 -15.33
CA ASP A 202 -5.80 -0.29 -16.32
C ASP A 202 -4.46 0.13 -15.74
N VAL A 203 -3.43 0.04 -16.57
CA VAL A 203 -2.08 0.43 -16.17
C VAL A 203 -1.62 1.59 -17.03
N THR A 204 -1.31 2.71 -16.39
CA THR A 204 -0.66 3.85 -17.03
C THR A 204 0.82 3.87 -16.66
N LEU A 205 1.67 3.74 -17.67
CA LEU A 205 3.12 3.80 -17.52
C LEU A 205 3.66 5.10 -18.14
N VAL A 206 4.28 5.93 -17.32
CA VAL A 206 5.02 7.10 -17.81
C VAL A 206 6.41 6.65 -18.23
N ALA A 207 6.69 6.68 -19.54
CA ALA A 207 7.97 6.25 -20.08
C ALA A 207 9.08 7.27 -19.75
N ARG A 208 10.06 6.84 -18.96
CA ARG A 208 11.25 7.62 -18.65
C ARG A 208 12.49 6.88 -19.12
N GLY A 209 12.98 7.28 -20.31
CA GLY A 209 14.14 6.66 -20.95
C GLY A 209 13.81 5.43 -21.79
N ASP A 210 14.85 4.69 -22.18
CA ASP A 210 14.70 3.48 -22.99
C ASP A 210 14.02 2.36 -22.20
N LEU A 211 13.06 1.67 -22.82
CA LEU A 211 12.25 0.64 -22.19
C LEU A 211 11.78 -0.38 -23.23
N GLN A 212 11.74 -1.65 -22.83
CA GLN A 212 11.06 -2.70 -23.57
C GLN A 212 9.87 -3.19 -22.77
N VAL A 213 8.70 -3.30 -23.39
CA VAL A 213 7.49 -3.79 -22.73
C VAL A 213 7.02 -5.06 -23.43
N GLU A 214 7.10 -6.17 -22.71
CA GLU A 214 6.51 -7.44 -23.14
C GLU A 214 5.11 -7.57 -22.55
N ALA A 215 4.08 -7.35 -23.39
CA ALA A 215 2.70 -7.44 -22.95
C ALA A 215 2.04 -8.74 -23.40
N GLN A 216 1.36 -9.38 -22.44
CA GLN A 216 0.45 -10.51 -22.64
C GLN A 216 -0.89 -10.14 -22.06
N THR A 217 -1.91 -9.98 -22.89
CA THR A 217 -3.28 -9.73 -22.46
C THR A 217 -4.24 -10.59 -23.26
N ILE A 218 -5.36 -11.00 -22.66
CA ILE A 218 -6.39 -11.80 -23.35
C ILE A 218 -7.35 -10.85 -24.07
N THR A 219 -7.89 -9.85 -23.37
CA THR A 219 -8.92 -8.94 -23.93
C THR A 219 -8.54 -7.46 -23.88
N GLY A 220 -7.40 -7.10 -23.27
CA GLY A 220 -6.97 -5.72 -23.13
C GLY A 220 -6.17 -5.17 -24.31
N ASP A 221 -6.11 -3.86 -24.39
CA ASP A 221 -5.36 -3.14 -25.41
C ASP A 221 -4.01 -2.64 -24.92
N LEU A 222 -3.08 -2.50 -25.87
CA LEU A 222 -1.77 -1.93 -25.64
C LEU A 222 -1.63 -0.66 -26.49
N VAL A 223 -1.72 0.49 -25.82
CA VAL A 223 -1.65 1.81 -26.45
C VAL A 223 -0.37 2.52 -26.03
N SER A 224 0.30 3.15 -26.96
CA SER A 224 1.49 3.97 -26.68
C SER A 224 1.44 5.30 -27.42
N GLU A 225 1.57 6.39 -26.67
CA GLU A 225 1.70 7.75 -27.19
C GLU A 225 3.16 8.09 -27.54
N VAL A 226 4.10 7.26 -27.07
CA VAL A 226 5.53 7.45 -27.31
C VAL A 226 5.95 6.75 -28.59
N ASN A 227 6.91 7.31 -29.32
CA ASN A 227 7.50 6.67 -30.48
C ASN A 227 8.07 5.29 -30.11
N HIS A 228 7.55 4.24 -30.75
CA HIS A 228 7.92 2.88 -30.45
C HIS A 228 8.02 2.01 -31.70
N ARG A 229 8.81 0.93 -31.61
CA ARG A 229 8.79 -0.17 -32.56
C ARG A 229 7.94 -1.30 -31.96
N ARG A 230 6.98 -1.78 -32.73
CA ARG A 230 6.13 -2.90 -32.34
C ARG A 230 6.58 -4.18 -33.07
N GLU A 231 6.78 -5.22 -32.30
CA GLU A 231 7.02 -6.57 -32.80
C GLU A 231 5.93 -7.50 -32.26
N SER A 232 5.31 -8.26 -33.14
CA SER A 232 4.29 -9.24 -32.75
C SER A 232 4.92 -10.63 -32.75
N LEU A 233 4.92 -11.26 -31.61
CA LEU A 233 5.31 -12.65 -31.42
C LEU A 233 4.06 -13.50 -31.12
N PRO A 234 4.04 -14.81 -31.38
CA PRO A 234 2.90 -15.66 -31.04
C PRO A 234 2.55 -15.51 -29.55
N GLY A 235 1.33 -15.02 -29.26
CA GLY A 235 0.82 -14.82 -27.91
C GLY A 235 1.44 -13.69 -27.10
N ARG A 236 2.26 -12.80 -27.72
CA ARG A 236 2.89 -11.68 -27.04
C ARG A 236 2.99 -10.47 -27.96
N LYS A 237 2.81 -9.29 -27.37
CA LYS A 237 3.07 -8.02 -28.04
C LYS A 237 4.34 -7.41 -27.41
N LEU A 238 5.36 -7.14 -28.22
CA LEU A 238 6.58 -6.48 -27.75
C LEU A 238 6.60 -5.03 -28.26
N LEU A 239 6.74 -4.10 -27.35
CA LEU A 239 6.95 -2.68 -27.62
C LEU A 239 8.35 -2.29 -27.18
N VAL A 240 9.11 -1.69 -28.08
CA VAL A 240 10.46 -1.17 -27.82
C VAL A 240 10.44 0.34 -27.94
N ILE A 241 10.71 1.01 -26.83
CA ILE A 241 10.83 2.47 -26.73
C ILE A 241 12.31 2.81 -26.62
N GLY A 242 12.80 3.66 -27.50
CA GLY A 242 14.21 3.98 -27.60
C GLY A 242 15.04 2.88 -28.27
N ARG A 243 16.29 2.72 -27.84
CA ARG A 243 17.25 1.80 -28.50
C ARG A 243 17.30 0.43 -27.82
N SER A 244 17.53 0.43 -26.53
CA SER A 244 17.51 -0.77 -25.71
C SER A 244 17.37 -0.35 -24.24
N GLY A 245 16.54 -1.04 -23.46
CA GLY A 245 16.28 -0.73 -22.06
C GLY A 245 15.91 -1.96 -21.28
N PRO A 246 15.63 -1.82 -19.99
CA PRO A 246 15.12 -2.91 -19.19
C PRO A 246 13.79 -3.43 -19.74
N VAL A 247 13.53 -4.71 -19.51
CA VAL A 247 12.29 -5.35 -19.96
C VAL A 247 11.27 -5.32 -18.82
N LEU A 248 10.11 -4.70 -19.07
CA LEU A 248 8.94 -4.76 -18.23
C LEU A 248 7.97 -5.83 -18.76
N ALA A 249 7.72 -6.85 -17.99
CA ALA A 249 6.73 -7.86 -18.31
C ALA A 249 5.34 -7.41 -17.79
N PHE A 250 4.39 -7.20 -18.68
CA PHE A 250 3.00 -6.92 -18.37
C PHE A 250 2.12 -8.13 -18.69
N LYS A 251 1.34 -8.57 -17.73
CA LYS A 251 0.38 -9.67 -17.90
C LYS A 251 -0.97 -9.25 -17.37
N SER A 252 -1.99 -9.33 -18.22
CA SER A 252 -3.37 -9.02 -17.87
C SER A 252 -4.33 -10.08 -18.42
N VAL A 253 -5.49 -10.22 -17.80
CA VAL A 253 -6.62 -10.94 -18.39
C VAL A 253 -7.50 -9.93 -19.12
N SER A 254 -7.94 -8.88 -18.43
CA SER A 254 -8.77 -7.81 -18.96
C SER A 254 -8.26 -6.50 -18.35
N GLY A 255 -7.76 -5.62 -19.14
CA GLY A 255 -7.19 -4.35 -18.69
C GLY A 255 -6.18 -3.84 -19.69
N ASP A 256 -6.16 -2.56 -19.86
CA ASP A 256 -5.36 -1.88 -20.85
C ASP A 256 -4.00 -1.46 -20.29
N LEU A 257 -2.99 -1.44 -21.14
CA LEU A 257 -1.71 -0.80 -20.84
C LEU A 257 -1.55 0.43 -21.72
N GLN A 258 -1.58 1.59 -21.09
CA GLN A 258 -1.31 2.86 -21.73
C GLN A 258 0.11 3.32 -21.38
N ILE A 259 0.91 3.64 -22.39
CA ILE A 259 2.25 4.20 -22.22
C ILE A 259 2.21 5.65 -22.68
N VAL A 260 2.47 6.57 -21.76
CA VAL A 260 2.44 8.00 -21.98
C VAL A 260 3.84 8.61 -21.93
N GLU A 261 4.02 9.73 -22.58
CA GLU A 261 5.28 10.48 -22.50
C GLU A 261 5.41 11.20 -21.15
N ALA A 262 6.63 11.20 -20.60
CA ALA A 262 6.94 11.99 -19.42
C ALA A 262 6.78 13.49 -19.76
N ARG A 263 5.70 14.12 -19.32
CA ARG A 263 5.60 15.57 -19.36
C ARG A 263 6.49 16.14 -18.26
N GLU A 264 7.44 17.02 -18.62
CA GLU A 264 8.14 17.83 -17.64
C GLU A 264 7.10 18.67 -16.89
N GLN A 265 6.72 18.23 -15.72
CA GLN A 265 5.95 19.08 -14.82
C GLN A 265 6.90 20.19 -14.37
N GLN A 266 6.65 21.40 -14.85
CA GLN A 266 7.19 22.59 -14.21
C GLN A 266 6.90 22.45 -12.72
N VAL A 267 7.97 22.39 -11.92
CA VAL A 267 7.88 22.43 -10.46
C VAL A 267 7.31 23.80 -10.10
N THR A 268 5.99 23.90 -10.10
CA THR A 268 5.33 25.00 -9.41
C THR A 268 5.49 24.67 -7.92
N GLU A 269 6.40 25.38 -7.27
CA GLU A 269 6.45 25.46 -5.82
C GLU A 269 5.03 25.76 -5.33
N MET A 270 4.32 24.75 -4.88
CA MET A 270 3.09 24.94 -4.14
C MET A 270 3.47 25.55 -2.80
N LYS A 271 3.24 26.87 -2.69
CA LYS A 271 3.23 27.56 -1.41
C LYS A 271 2.24 26.86 -0.48
N ASP A 272 2.68 26.66 0.76
CA ASP A 272 1.97 26.04 1.90
C ASP A 272 0.64 26.74 2.31
N SER A 273 -0.03 27.47 1.41
CA SER A 273 -1.20 28.26 1.75
C SER A 273 -2.53 27.81 1.13
N ASP A 274 -2.58 26.73 0.35
CA ASP A 274 -3.83 26.28 -0.27
C ASP A 274 -4.31 24.92 0.28
N PHE A 275 -4.55 24.86 1.59
CA PHE A 275 -5.54 23.95 2.14
C PHE A 275 -6.88 24.69 2.22
N PRO A 276 -7.83 24.41 1.34
CA PRO A 276 -9.18 24.91 1.55
C PRO A 276 -9.77 24.20 2.77
N GLY A 277 -10.06 25.02 3.80
CA GLY A 277 -10.78 24.59 4.97
C GLY A 277 -12.08 23.87 4.59
N ARG A 278 -12.31 22.78 5.25
CA ARG A 278 -13.51 21.95 5.20
C ARG A 278 -14.76 22.82 5.40
N PRO A 279 -15.70 22.94 4.44
CA PRO A 279 -17.01 23.48 4.75
C PRO A 279 -17.82 22.39 5.45
N GLY A 280 -18.34 22.74 6.59
CA GLY A 280 -19.28 21.91 7.32
C GLY A 280 -20.63 21.80 6.59
N GLY A 281 -21.19 20.61 6.67
CA GLY A 281 -22.60 20.33 6.75
C GLY A 281 -23.40 20.42 5.47
N SER A 282 -23.79 19.26 4.97
CA SER A 282 -25.17 18.89 4.62
C SER A 282 -25.14 17.50 4.02
N GLU A 283 -25.65 16.54 4.75
CA GLU A 283 -25.95 15.19 4.23
C GLU A 283 -26.95 15.28 3.08
N PRO A 284 -26.69 14.65 1.95
CA PRO A 284 -27.77 14.19 1.10
C PRO A 284 -28.04 12.72 1.46
N THR A 285 -29.25 12.45 1.85
CA THR A 285 -29.86 11.12 1.95
C THR A 285 -29.59 10.33 0.68
N PRO A 286 -28.94 9.15 0.73
CA PRO A 286 -28.82 8.33 -0.47
C PRO A 286 -30.13 7.59 -0.71
N GLU A 287 -30.75 7.86 -1.85
CA GLU A 287 -31.71 6.91 -2.47
C GLU A 287 -30.94 5.62 -2.77
N SER A 288 -31.40 4.52 -2.16
CA SER A 288 -30.91 3.17 -2.45
C SER A 288 -31.17 2.79 -3.92
N PRO A 289 -30.15 2.48 -4.70
CA PRO A 289 -30.36 1.72 -5.93
C PRO A 289 -30.70 0.27 -5.57
N ALA A 290 -31.62 -0.32 -6.30
CA ALA A 290 -32.04 -1.71 -6.16
C ALA A 290 -30.82 -2.65 -6.23
N ALA A 291 -30.71 -3.53 -5.24
CA ALA A 291 -29.64 -4.50 -5.14
C ALA A 291 -29.62 -5.44 -6.35
N ASP A 292 -28.53 -5.43 -7.08
CA ASP A 292 -28.20 -6.40 -8.11
C ASP A 292 -27.91 -7.75 -7.44
N PRO A 293 -28.62 -8.86 -7.81
CA PRO A 293 -28.41 -10.18 -7.20
C PRO A 293 -26.96 -10.66 -7.24
N GLY A 294 -26.22 -10.33 -8.29
CA GLY A 294 -24.79 -10.69 -8.42
C GLY A 294 -23.86 -10.01 -7.42
N GLN A 295 -24.23 -8.81 -6.92
CA GLN A 295 -23.44 -8.13 -5.89
C GLN A 295 -23.59 -8.79 -4.51
N THR A 296 -24.74 -9.36 -4.23
CA THR A 296 -25.00 -10.02 -2.94
C THR A 296 -24.19 -11.32 -2.83
N GLU A 297 -24.14 -12.12 -3.86
CA GLU A 297 -23.35 -13.36 -3.89
C GLU A 297 -21.84 -13.11 -3.86
N ARG A 298 -21.37 -12.07 -4.54
CA ARG A 298 -19.96 -11.64 -4.45
C ARG A 298 -19.56 -11.24 -3.03
N LEU A 299 -20.44 -10.51 -2.33
CA LEU A 299 -20.22 -10.12 -0.93
C LEU A 299 -20.19 -11.33 0.03
N GLU A 300 -20.96 -12.37 -0.25
CA GLU A 300 -20.96 -13.59 0.56
C GLU A 300 -19.66 -14.38 0.39
N ILE A 301 -19.13 -14.50 -0.82
CA ILE A 301 -17.85 -15.14 -1.11
C ILE A 301 -16.71 -14.38 -0.41
N LEU A 302 -16.71 -13.06 -0.47
CA LEU A 302 -15.70 -12.23 0.21
C LEU A 302 -15.77 -12.37 1.72
N ARG A 303 -16.97 -12.43 2.30
CA ARG A 303 -17.16 -12.66 3.74
C ARG A 303 -16.74 -14.06 4.17
N ALA A 304 -16.95 -15.08 3.34
CA ALA A 304 -16.50 -16.44 3.62
C ALA A 304 -14.96 -16.55 3.57
N LEU A 305 -14.31 -15.82 2.67
CA LEU A 305 -12.85 -15.69 2.60
C LEU A 305 -12.31 -14.94 3.84
N GLU A 306 -12.95 -13.86 4.23
CA GLU A 306 -12.60 -13.06 5.39
C GLU A 306 -12.73 -13.85 6.71
N ARG A 307 -13.73 -14.74 6.81
CA ARG A 307 -13.90 -15.65 7.95
C ARG A 307 -12.99 -16.88 7.90
N GLY A 308 -12.21 -17.04 6.81
CA GLY A 308 -11.34 -18.21 6.64
C GLY A 308 -12.08 -19.52 6.37
N GLU A 309 -13.34 -19.45 5.95
CA GLU A 309 -14.18 -20.61 5.61
C GLU A 309 -13.84 -21.17 4.24
N ILE A 310 -13.27 -20.36 3.37
CA ILE A 310 -12.75 -20.75 2.06
C ILE A 310 -11.36 -20.16 1.87
N ASP A 311 -10.53 -20.82 1.09
CA ASP A 311 -9.22 -20.31 0.71
C ASP A 311 -9.30 -19.43 -0.55
N VAL A 312 -8.19 -18.77 -0.89
CA VAL A 312 -8.11 -17.83 -2.03
C VAL A 312 -8.41 -18.53 -3.36
N ASN A 313 -8.04 -19.81 -3.51
CA ASN A 313 -8.26 -20.57 -4.75
C ASN A 313 -9.76 -20.88 -4.90
N ALA A 314 -10.40 -21.33 -3.82
CA ALA A 314 -11.85 -21.61 -3.80
C ALA A 314 -12.69 -20.33 -3.97
N ALA A 315 -12.24 -19.18 -3.45
CA ALA A 315 -12.90 -17.91 -3.68
C ALA A 315 -12.82 -17.47 -5.14
N THR A 316 -11.66 -17.63 -5.77
CA THR A 316 -11.43 -17.29 -7.17
C THR A 316 -12.28 -18.16 -8.10
N GLU A 317 -12.38 -19.46 -7.83
CA GLU A 317 -13.18 -20.40 -8.61
C GLU A 317 -14.69 -20.08 -8.52
N ARG A 318 -15.19 -19.69 -7.35
CA ARG A 318 -16.57 -19.29 -7.13
C ARG A 318 -16.92 -17.94 -7.76
N LEU A 319 -15.98 -16.99 -7.74
CA LEU A 319 -16.18 -15.69 -8.40
C LEU A 319 -16.20 -15.84 -9.93
N ALA A 320 -15.36 -16.70 -10.50
CA ALA A 320 -15.35 -17.00 -11.92
C ALA A 320 -16.66 -17.69 -12.38
N ALA A 321 -17.23 -18.56 -11.55
CA ALA A 321 -18.51 -19.22 -11.84
C ALA A 321 -19.70 -18.25 -11.83
N LEU A 322 -19.61 -17.14 -11.11
CA LEU A 322 -20.63 -16.07 -11.10
C LEU A 322 -20.56 -15.15 -12.32
N GLU A 323 -19.46 -15.14 -13.04
CA GLU A 323 -19.30 -14.35 -14.27
C GLU A 323 -19.71 -15.10 -15.54
N GLU A 324 -19.87 -16.43 -15.44
CA GLU A 324 -20.30 -17.29 -16.57
C GLU A 324 -21.82 -17.59 -16.59
N GLY A 325 -22.59 -17.15 -15.60
CA GLY A 325 -24.05 -17.39 -15.47
C GLY A 325 -24.84 -16.12 -15.61
#